data_3ae77a9994cf574f70bee4b2015e453e
#
_entry.id   3ae77a9994cf574f70bee4b2015e453e
#
_cell.length_a   1.000
_cell.length_b   1.000
_cell.length_c   1.000
_cell.angle_alpha   90.00
_cell.angle_beta   90.00
_cell.angle_gamma   90.00
#
_symmetry.space_group_name_H-M   'P 1'
#
loop_
_entity.id
_entity.type
_entity.pdbx_description
1 polymer ?
#
loop_
_entity_poly.entity_id
_entity_poly.type
_entity_poly.pdbx_seq_one_letter_code
_entity_poly.pdbx_strand_id
1 'polypeptide(L)'
;VEVLRASALAETLENAYRDPDFCAFADLYGKGRTDQAAGNTILHVYDFLRALPDYDRRLDEYLTPWQRENGFAFTCWHDLLLAEAARCAKAARELLTAALADCKEDFVLAQVQAEEKGKTAASKAKAVAGVNDKFAEPLSRLESAAALLGEVERLAAAGQWTPLYDKLTPYVLGMEE
;
A
#
# COMPACT_ATOMS: atom_id res chain seq x y z
N VAL A 1 25.45 -16.68 29.70
CA VAL A 1 24.42 -15.65 29.50
C VAL A 1 23.60 -15.95 28.25
N GLU A 2 24.20 -16.25 27.09
CA GLU A 2 23.47 -16.52 25.83
C GLU A 2 22.56 -17.76 25.92
N VAL A 3 23.02 -18.84 26.54
CA VAL A 3 22.24 -20.07 26.72
C VAL A 3 21.00 -19.83 27.60
N LEU A 4 21.13 -19.06 28.64
CA LEU A 4 19.98 -18.69 29.49
C LEU A 4 18.98 -17.80 28.73
N ARG A 5 19.48 -16.90 27.92
CA ARG A 5 18.66 -16.02 27.10
C ARG A 5 17.89 -16.81 26.05
N ALA A 6 18.53 -17.74 25.35
CA ALA A 6 17.89 -18.63 24.40
C ALA A 6 16.82 -19.54 25.05
N SER A 7 17.12 -20.09 26.25
CA SER A 7 16.14 -20.89 26.98
C SER A 7 14.94 -20.06 27.41
N ALA A 8 15.14 -18.86 27.93
CA ALA A 8 14.07 -17.97 28.34
C ALA A 8 13.21 -17.54 27.16
N LEU A 9 13.84 -17.27 25.98
CA LEU A 9 13.10 -16.95 24.75
C LEU A 9 12.24 -18.13 24.31
N ALA A 10 12.79 -19.36 24.31
CA ALA A 10 12.04 -20.55 23.91
C ALA A 10 10.80 -20.77 24.79
N GLU A 11 10.97 -20.67 26.13
CA GLU A 11 9.87 -20.79 27.07
C GLU A 11 8.80 -19.67 26.86
N THR A 12 9.26 -18.45 26.59
CA THR A 12 8.37 -17.32 26.32
C THR A 12 7.57 -17.56 25.06
N LEU A 13 8.20 -18.04 23.98
CA LEU A 13 7.53 -18.35 22.71
C LEU A 13 6.52 -19.49 22.88
N GLU A 14 6.86 -20.58 23.58
CA GLU A 14 5.92 -21.68 23.86
C GLU A 14 4.67 -21.20 24.60
N ASN A 15 4.82 -20.27 25.54
CA ASN A 15 3.68 -19.68 26.22
C ASN A 15 2.88 -18.72 25.35
N ALA A 16 3.55 -17.91 24.53
CA ALA A 16 2.95 -16.94 23.65
C ALA A 16 2.11 -17.59 22.53
N TYR A 17 2.49 -18.77 22.04
CA TYR A 17 1.71 -19.54 21.05
C TYR A 17 0.34 -20.04 21.52
N ARG A 18 0.02 -19.84 22.79
CA ARG A 18 -1.34 -20.08 23.31
C ARG A 18 -2.29 -18.91 23.01
N ASP A 19 -1.75 -17.77 22.61
CA ASP A 19 -2.47 -16.58 22.26
C ASP A 19 -2.68 -16.51 20.73
N PRO A 20 -3.94 -16.46 20.23
CA PRO A 20 -4.22 -16.34 18.81
C PRO A 20 -3.62 -15.08 18.16
N ASP A 21 -3.54 -13.97 18.88
CA ASP A 21 -2.97 -12.72 18.38
C ASP A 21 -1.46 -12.85 18.16
N PHE A 22 -0.79 -13.59 19.05
CA PHE A 22 0.62 -13.92 18.86
C PHE A 22 0.84 -14.87 17.70
N CYS A 23 -0.05 -15.83 17.46
CA CYS A 23 0.03 -16.71 16.29
C CYS A 23 -0.05 -15.88 14.99
N ALA A 24 -0.98 -14.93 14.90
CA ALA A 24 -1.09 -14.04 13.74
C ALA A 24 0.17 -13.17 13.53
N PHE A 25 0.76 -12.68 14.63
CA PHE A 25 2.05 -11.97 14.59
C PHE A 25 3.18 -12.87 14.07
N ALA A 26 3.26 -14.11 14.59
CA ALA A 26 4.30 -15.06 14.20
C ALA A 26 4.17 -15.47 12.73
N ASP A 27 2.96 -15.65 12.21
CA ASP A 27 2.69 -15.93 10.79
C ASP A 27 3.11 -14.76 9.89
N LEU A 28 2.87 -13.53 10.32
CA LEU A 28 3.25 -12.33 9.58
C LEU A 28 4.77 -12.12 9.52
N TYR A 29 5.46 -12.35 10.63
CA TYR A 29 6.91 -12.09 10.76
C TYR A 29 7.78 -13.33 10.60
N GLY A 30 7.20 -14.52 10.75
CA GLY A 30 7.87 -15.80 10.55
C GLY A 30 8.01 -16.15 9.08
N LYS A 31 9.00 -15.60 8.39
CA LYS A 31 9.33 -15.99 7.01
C LYS A 31 9.93 -17.40 7.00
N GLY A 32 9.09 -18.43 7.02
CA GLY A 32 9.54 -19.81 6.90
C GLY A 32 9.08 -20.73 8.02
N ARG A 33 9.71 -21.92 8.10
CA ARG A 33 9.35 -23.00 9.03
C ARG A 33 9.92 -22.86 10.45
N THR A 34 10.51 -21.71 10.79
CA THR A 34 11.21 -21.52 12.06
C THR A 34 10.83 -20.18 12.70
N ASP A 35 10.71 -20.19 14.03
CA ASP A 35 10.44 -19.00 14.85
C ASP A 35 11.62 -18.03 14.96
N GLN A 36 12.70 -18.30 14.24
CA GLN A 36 13.94 -17.54 14.37
C GLN A 36 13.76 -16.05 14.03
N ALA A 37 12.95 -15.73 13.03
CA ALA A 37 12.71 -14.34 12.64
C ALA A 37 11.89 -13.60 13.72
N ALA A 38 10.83 -14.20 14.24
CA ALA A 38 10.04 -13.65 15.32
C ALA A 38 10.87 -13.52 16.61
N GLY A 39 11.63 -14.57 16.98
CA GLY A 39 12.52 -14.55 18.11
C GLY A 39 13.61 -13.48 18.04
N ASN A 40 14.22 -13.29 16.87
CA ASN A 40 15.21 -12.22 16.65
C ASN A 40 14.58 -10.83 16.81
N THR A 41 13.36 -10.64 16.30
CA THR A 41 12.63 -9.37 16.45
C THR A 41 12.35 -9.09 17.93
N ILE A 42 11.85 -10.08 18.67
CA ILE A 42 11.58 -9.96 20.11
C ILE A 42 12.87 -9.60 20.87
N LEU A 43 13.97 -10.28 20.60
CA LEU A 43 15.26 -9.99 21.25
C LEU A 43 15.77 -8.58 20.90
N HIS A 44 15.60 -8.15 19.67
CA HIS A 44 16.01 -6.80 19.24
C HIS A 44 15.22 -5.71 19.96
N VAL A 45 13.88 -5.88 20.05
CA VAL A 45 13.02 -4.97 20.81
C VAL A 45 13.36 -4.98 22.29
N TYR A 46 13.59 -6.16 22.89
CA TYR A 46 14.02 -6.30 24.27
C TYR A 46 15.32 -5.55 24.56
N ASP A 47 16.34 -5.70 23.69
CA ASP A 47 17.63 -5.02 23.85
C ASP A 47 17.49 -3.51 23.72
N PHE A 48 16.67 -3.04 22.79
CA PHE A 48 16.36 -1.63 22.63
C PHE A 48 15.70 -1.05 23.87
N LEU A 49 14.66 -1.71 24.38
CA LEU A 49 13.95 -1.26 25.57
C LEU A 49 14.87 -1.24 26.83
N ARG A 50 15.70 -2.29 27.00
CA ARG A 50 16.65 -2.37 28.11
C ARG A 50 17.74 -1.28 28.10
N ALA A 51 18.03 -0.72 26.93
CA ALA A 51 18.96 0.40 26.81
C ALA A 51 18.34 1.76 27.21
N LEU A 52 17.01 1.82 27.36
CA LEU A 52 16.31 3.04 27.76
C LEU A 52 16.24 3.18 29.28
N PRO A 53 16.46 4.36 29.84
CA PRO A 53 16.13 4.63 31.25
C PRO A 53 14.61 4.52 31.41
N ASP A 54 14.17 3.94 32.56
CA ASP A 54 12.76 3.73 32.88
C ASP A 54 11.99 2.94 31.80
N TYR A 55 12.57 1.81 31.35
CA TYR A 55 12.05 1.05 30.21
C TYR A 55 10.57 0.62 30.39
N ASP A 56 10.13 0.27 31.60
CA ASP A 56 8.72 -0.10 31.88
C ASP A 56 7.78 1.06 31.55
N ARG A 57 8.09 2.26 32.03
CA ARG A 57 7.30 3.46 31.72
C ARG A 57 7.31 3.78 30.23
N ARG A 58 8.46 3.62 29.57
CA ARG A 58 8.57 3.82 28.11
C ARG A 58 7.76 2.81 27.33
N LEU A 59 7.77 1.55 27.75
CA LEU A 59 6.95 0.50 27.15
C LEU A 59 5.46 0.85 27.24
N ASP A 60 4.99 1.27 28.43
CA ASP A 60 3.61 1.70 28.62
C ASP A 60 3.25 2.93 27.77
N GLU A 61 4.14 3.91 27.67
CA GLU A 61 3.96 5.08 26.79
C GLU A 61 3.81 4.68 25.32
N TYR A 62 4.55 3.66 24.85
CA TYR A 62 4.44 3.17 23.48
C TYR A 62 3.20 2.30 23.26
N LEU A 63 2.80 1.48 24.23
CA LEU A 63 1.67 0.56 24.09
C LEU A 63 0.31 1.24 24.30
N THR A 64 0.22 2.21 25.22
CA THR A 64 -1.05 2.86 25.59
C THR A 64 -1.83 3.41 24.38
N PRO A 65 -1.23 4.06 23.37
CA PRO A 65 -1.96 4.52 22.20
C PRO A 65 -2.61 3.37 21.41
N TRP A 66 -1.96 2.21 21.33
CA TRP A 66 -2.43 1.05 20.57
C TRP A 66 -3.53 0.25 21.27
N GLN A 67 -3.64 0.35 22.59
CA GLN A 67 -4.66 -0.32 23.39
C GLN A 67 -6.05 0.35 23.32
N ARG A 68 -6.13 1.53 22.71
CA ARG A 68 -7.41 2.26 22.52
C ARG A 68 -8.12 1.75 21.27
N GLU A 69 -9.45 1.86 21.27
CA GLU A 69 -10.22 1.75 20.04
C GLU A 69 -9.66 2.75 19.02
N ASN A 70 -9.38 2.27 17.80
CA ASN A 70 -8.65 3.03 16.79
C ASN A 70 -7.25 3.49 17.24
N GLY A 71 -6.54 2.62 17.96
CA GLY A 71 -5.21 2.91 18.53
C GLY A 71 -4.21 3.51 17.54
N PHE A 72 -4.25 3.09 16.27
CA PHE A 72 -3.41 3.64 15.21
C PHE A 72 -3.59 5.17 15.06
N ALA A 73 -4.81 5.69 15.16
CA ALA A 73 -5.10 7.12 15.06
C ALA A 73 -4.46 7.98 16.16
N PHE A 74 -4.02 7.35 17.27
CA PHE A 74 -3.35 8.04 18.38
C PHE A 74 -1.82 7.90 18.34
N THR A 75 -1.28 7.27 17.31
CA THR A 75 0.17 7.12 17.12
C THR A 75 0.73 8.20 16.20
N CYS A 76 2.01 8.51 16.34
CA CYS A 76 2.71 9.41 15.41
C CYS A 76 2.79 8.87 13.97
N TRP A 77 2.58 7.56 13.79
CA TRP A 77 2.59 6.92 12.49
C TRP A 77 1.36 7.26 11.65
N HIS A 78 0.23 7.53 12.28
CA HIS A 78 -1.01 7.88 11.57
C HIS A 78 -0.81 9.08 10.64
N ASP A 79 -0.38 10.20 11.19
CA ASP A 79 -0.21 11.44 10.42
C ASP A 79 0.93 11.31 9.40
N LEU A 80 2.02 10.61 9.77
CA LEU A 80 3.14 10.37 8.88
C LEU A 80 2.72 9.52 7.66
N LEU A 81 2.00 8.44 7.87
CA LEU A 81 1.55 7.55 6.78
C LEU A 81 0.50 8.22 5.90
N LEU A 82 -0.41 9.02 6.48
CA LEU A 82 -1.37 9.80 5.69
C LEU A 82 -0.68 10.86 4.84
N ALA A 83 0.29 11.58 5.39
CA ALA A 83 1.06 12.57 4.64
C ALA A 83 1.84 11.92 3.50
N GLU A 84 2.45 10.76 3.75
CA GLU A 84 3.19 10.03 2.72
C GLU A 84 2.26 9.44 1.65
N ALA A 85 1.11 8.89 2.03
CA ALA A 85 0.09 8.41 1.10
C ALA A 85 -0.41 9.54 0.19
N ALA A 86 -0.70 10.72 0.75
CA ALA A 86 -1.11 11.89 -0.02
C ALA A 86 -0.01 12.33 -1.00
N ARG A 87 1.25 12.37 -0.55
CA ARG A 87 2.40 12.75 -1.37
C ARG A 87 2.60 11.79 -2.54
N CYS A 88 2.57 10.49 -2.27
CA CYS A 88 2.72 9.45 -3.28
C CYS A 88 1.56 9.46 -4.29
N ALA A 89 0.32 9.56 -3.81
CA ALA A 89 -0.85 9.62 -4.67
C ALA A 89 -0.84 10.85 -5.58
N LYS A 90 -0.45 12.01 -5.05
CA LYS A 90 -0.29 13.24 -5.85
C LYS A 90 0.74 13.07 -6.96
N ALA A 91 1.95 12.59 -6.62
CA ALA A 91 3.02 12.41 -7.60
C ALA A 91 2.62 11.39 -8.69
N ALA A 92 2.02 10.27 -8.32
CA ALA A 92 1.54 9.28 -9.27
C ALA A 92 0.41 9.83 -10.16
N ARG A 93 -0.52 10.61 -9.61
CA ARG A 93 -1.59 11.25 -10.37
C ARG A 93 -1.06 12.28 -11.37
N GLU A 94 -0.05 13.05 -11.02
CA GLU A 94 0.60 14.00 -11.95
C GLU A 94 1.24 13.27 -13.13
N LEU A 95 1.94 12.15 -12.89
CA LEU A 95 2.52 11.30 -13.94
C LEU A 95 1.44 10.69 -14.84
N LEU A 96 0.37 10.15 -14.24
CA LEU A 96 -0.74 9.58 -15.02
C LEU A 96 -1.48 10.63 -15.83
N THR A 97 -1.61 11.86 -15.32
CA THR A 97 -2.24 12.97 -16.05
C THR A 97 -1.42 13.36 -17.27
N ALA A 98 -0.09 13.40 -17.13
CA ALA A 98 0.80 13.63 -18.27
C ALA A 98 0.69 12.50 -19.32
N ALA A 99 0.78 11.24 -18.87
CA ALA A 99 0.63 10.09 -19.76
C ALA A 99 -0.74 10.04 -20.46
N LEU A 100 -1.80 10.46 -19.80
CA LEU A 100 -3.14 10.55 -20.37
C LEU A 100 -3.21 11.64 -21.45
N ALA A 101 -2.54 12.79 -21.25
CA ALA A 101 -2.45 13.85 -22.25
C ALA A 101 -1.72 13.35 -23.50
N ASP A 102 -0.55 12.73 -23.33
CA ASP A 102 0.23 12.16 -24.43
C ASP A 102 -0.58 11.09 -25.18
N CYS A 103 -1.26 10.20 -24.47
CA CYS A 103 -2.11 9.17 -25.08
C CYS A 103 -3.30 9.75 -25.86
N LYS A 104 -3.88 10.86 -25.39
CA LYS A 104 -4.95 11.58 -26.12
C LYS A 104 -4.42 12.26 -27.38
N GLU A 105 -3.23 12.83 -27.35
CA GLU A 105 -2.57 13.41 -28.55
C GLU A 105 -2.27 12.30 -29.56
N ASP A 106 -1.71 11.19 -29.16
CA ASP A 106 -1.45 10.03 -30.03
C ASP A 106 -2.75 9.47 -30.63
N PHE A 107 -3.83 9.43 -29.87
CA PHE A 107 -5.14 8.99 -30.33
C PHE A 107 -5.66 9.90 -31.47
N VAL A 108 -5.62 11.22 -31.30
CA VAL A 108 -6.04 12.19 -32.32
C VAL A 108 -5.18 12.06 -33.57
N LEU A 109 -3.86 11.94 -33.39
CA LEU A 109 -2.93 11.78 -34.52
C LEU A 109 -3.23 10.49 -35.32
N ALA A 110 -3.48 9.38 -34.59
CA ALA A 110 -3.81 8.10 -35.21
C ALA A 110 -5.14 8.14 -35.97
N GLN A 111 -6.14 8.89 -35.48
CA GLN A 111 -7.41 9.13 -36.21
C GLN A 111 -7.19 9.87 -37.50
N VAL A 112 -6.44 10.98 -37.48
CA VAL A 112 -6.12 11.77 -38.68
C VAL A 112 -5.39 10.91 -39.74
N GLN A 113 -4.39 10.15 -39.31
CA GLN A 113 -3.67 9.22 -40.19
C GLN A 113 -4.57 8.13 -40.79
N ALA A 114 -5.54 7.62 -40.00
CA ALA A 114 -6.49 6.61 -40.47
C ALA A 114 -7.45 7.21 -41.57
N GLU A 115 -7.85 8.43 -41.38
CA GLU A 115 -8.66 9.17 -42.40
C GLU A 115 -7.89 9.41 -43.68
N GLU A 116 -6.62 9.80 -43.61
CA GLU A 116 -5.77 10.05 -44.79
C GLU A 116 -5.49 8.78 -45.60
N LYS A 117 -5.27 7.64 -44.94
CA LYS A 117 -4.97 6.36 -45.60
C LYS A 117 -6.18 5.72 -46.30
N GLY A 118 -7.38 6.10 -45.93
CA GLY A 118 -8.62 5.55 -46.53
C GLY A 118 -8.90 6.15 -47.92
N LYS A 119 -9.08 5.29 -48.94
CA LYS A 119 -9.42 5.73 -50.30
C LYS A 119 -10.92 5.98 -50.53
N THR A 120 -11.79 5.37 -49.72
CA THR A 120 -13.25 5.51 -49.80
C THR A 120 -13.80 5.88 -48.42
N ALA A 121 -15.01 6.47 -48.38
CA ALA A 121 -15.66 6.81 -47.10
C ALA A 121 -15.83 5.60 -46.16
N ALA A 122 -16.20 4.45 -46.70
CA ALA A 122 -16.33 3.21 -45.91
C ALA A 122 -14.99 2.70 -45.40
N SER A 123 -13.90 2.81 -46.17
CA SER A 123 -12.55 2.44 -45.76
C SER A 123 -12.03 3.37 -44.65
N LYS A 124 -12.30 4.67 -44.76
CA LYS A 124 -11.95 5.65 -43.71
C LYS A 124 -12.67 5.36 -42.38
N ALA A 125 -13.99 5.17 -42.45
CA ALA A 125 -14.80 4.85 -41.27
C ALA A 125 -14.34 3.60 -40.56
N LYS A 126 -14.00 2.53 -41.30
CA LYS A 126 -13.48 1.29 -40.74
C LYS A 126 -12.10 1.47 -40.11
N ALA A 127 -11.21 2.24 -40.69
CA ALA A 127 -9.88 2.53 -40.18
C ALA A 127 -9.97 3.32 -38.86
N VAL A 128 -10.81 4.36 -38.80
CA VAL A 128 -11.05 5.15 -37.57
C VAL A 128 -11.69 4.33 -36.49
N ALA A 129 -12.67 3.47 -36.80
CA ALA A 129 -13.25 2.56 -35.80
C ALA A 129 -12.20 1.63 -35.18
N GLY A 130 -11.27 1.08 -35.95
CA GLY A 130 -10.17 0.26 -35.43
C GLY A 130 -9.19 1.04 -34.55
N VAL A 131 -8.98 2.34 -34.81
CA VAL A 131 -8.21 3.20 -33.89
C VAL A 131 -8.97 3.45 -32.59
N ASN A 132 -10.25 3.74 -32.65
CA ASN A 132 -11.08 3.95 -31.47
C ASN A 132 -11.06 2.71 -30.57
N ASP A 133 -11.26 1.52 -31.11
CA ASP A 133 -11.23 0.25 -30.37
C ASP A 133 -9.86 0.03 -29.69
N LYS A 134 -8.77 0.35 -30.38
CA LYS A 134 -7.42 0.18 -29.84
C LYS A 134 -7.11 1.09 -28.66
N PHE A 135 -7.62 2.32 -28.66
CA PHE A 135 -7.34 3.30 -27.63
C PHE A 135 -8.38 3.33 -26.51
N ALA A 136 -9.56 2.75 -26.69
CA ALA A 136 -10.66 2.81 -25.73
C ALA A 136 -10.26 2.24 -24.35
N GLU A 137 -9.68 1.05 -24.30
CA GLU A 137 -9.29 0.39 -23.05
C GLU A 137 -8.12 1.12 -22.37
N PRO A 138 -7.00 1.44 -23.02
CA PRO A 138 -5.90 2.17 -22.38
C PRO A 138 -6.32 3.52 -21.80
N LEU A 139 -7.11 4.32 -22.54
CA LEU A 139 -7.60 5.61 -22.07
C LEU A 139 -8.50 5.45 -20.84
N SER A 140 -9.45 4.50 -20.88
CA SER A 140 -10.34 4.22 -19.75
C SER A 140 -9.58 3.77 -18.50
N ARG A 141 -8.54 2.94 -18.65
CA ARG A 141 -7.69 2.50 -17.54
C ARG A 141 -6.92 3.66 -16.92
N LEU A 142 -6.32 4.54 -17.75
CA LEU A 142 -5.58 5.72 -17.26
C LEU A 142 -6.50 6.70 -16.54
N GLU A 143 -7.69 6.96 -17.08
CA GLU A 143 -8.68 7.85 -16.46
C GLU A 143 -9.17 7.27 -15.10
N SER A 144 -9.46 5.98 -15.05
CA SER A 144 -9.87 5.30 -13.81
C SER A 144 -8.78 5.32 -12.74
N ALA A 145 -7.52 5.07 -13.12
CA ALA A 145 -6.39 5.11 -12.21
C ALA A 145 -6.13 6.53 -11.69
N ALA A 146 -6.23 7.56 -12.55
CA ALA A 146 -6.08 8.95 -12.12
C ALA A 146 -7.19 9.38 -11.16
N ALA A 147 -8.43 8.95 -11.40
CA ALA A 147 -9.56 9.22 -10.50
C ALA A 147 -9.37 8.53 -9.13
N LEU A 148 -8.92 7.27 -9.11
CA LEU A 148 -8.62 6.54 -7.88
C LEU A 148 -7.55 7.27 -7.05
N LEU A 149 -6.44 7.68 -7.68
CA LEU A 149 -5.37 8.39 -6.98
C LEU A 149 -5.81 9.76 -6.47
N GLY A 150 -6.69 10.46 -7.19
CA GLY A 150 -7.30 11.71 -6.71
C GLY A 150 -8.16 11.50 -5.45
N GLU A 151 -8.88 10.38 -5.37
CA GLU A 151 -9.65 10.02 -4.19
C GLU A 151 -8.75 9.63 -3.01
N VAL A 152 -7.68 8.84 -3.26
CA VAL A 152 -6.67 8.50 -2.25
C VAL A 152 -6.03 9.76 -1.67
N GLU A 153 -5.60 10.70 -2.52
CA GLU A 153 -5.04 11.99 -2.09
C GLU A 153 -6.02 12.76 -1.20
N ARG A 154 -7.28 12.83 -1.60
CA ARG A 154 -8.33 13.53 -0.84
C ARG A 154 -8.60 12.90 0.52
N LEU A 155 -8.72 11.56 0.58
CA LEU A 155 -8.96 10.83 1.83
C LEU A 155 -7.78 10.98 2.79
N ALA A 156 -6.56 10.86 2.27
CA ALA A 156 -5.34 11.03 3.06
C ALA A 156 -5.20 12.47 3.60
N ALA A 157 -5.45 13.47 2.77
CA ALA A 157 -5.43 14.88 3.18
C ALA A 157 -6.53 15.22 4.20
N ALA A 158 -7.65 14.52 4.17
CA ALA A 158 -8.74 14.66 5.14
C ALA A 158 -8.53 13.86 6.43
N GLY A 159 -7.42 13.13 6.58
CA GLY A 159 -7.15 12.31 7.76
C GLY A 159 -8.04 11.06 7.88
N GLN A 160 -8.67 10.63 6.79
CA GLN A 160 -9.64 9.53 6.79
C GLN A 160 -8.98 8.19 6.53
N TRP A 161 -8.34 7.63 7.56
CA TRP A 161 -7.57 6.38 7.46
C TRP A 161 -8.43 5.17 7.05
N THR A 162 -9.54 4.91 7.74
CA THR A 162 -10.37 3.72 7.45
C THR A 162 -10.90 3.70 6.02
N PRO A 163 -11.54 4.78 5.49
CA PRO A 163 -11.94 4.82 4.09
C PRO A 163 -10.77 4.69 3.10
N LEU A 164 -9.59 5.24 3.46
CA LEU A 164 -8.38 5.11 2.65
C LEU A 164 -7.91 3.65 2.58
N TYR A 165 -7.84 2.98 3.72
CA TYR A 165 -7.45 1.59 3.84
C TYR A 165 -8.40 0.67 3.06
N ASP A 166 -9.71 0.82 3.26
CA ASP A 166 -10.74 0.03 2.56
C ASP A 166 -10.65 0.21 1.04
N LYS A 167 -10.31 1.41 0.58
CA LYS A 167 -10.15 1.71 -0.83
C LYS A 167 -8.93 1.05 -1.45
N LEU A 168 -7.83 0.95 -0.72
CA LEU A 168 -6.56 0.40 -1.21
C LEU A 168 -6.47 -1.13 -1.08
N THR A 169 -7.14 -1.72 -0.10
CA THR A 169 -7.07 -3.15 0.19
C THR A 169 -7.30 -4.05 -1.04
N PRO A 170 -8.30 -3.82 -1.91
CA PRO A 170 -8.52 -4.67 -3.09
C PRO A 170 -7.33 -4.68 -4.06
N TYR A 171 -6.57 -3.59 -4.12
CA TYR A 171 -5.42 -3.47 -5.01
C TYR A 171 -4.16 -4.11 -4.42
N VAL A 172 -4.01 -4.09 -3.10
CA VAL A 172 -2.88 -4.75 -2.41
C VAL A 172 -3.04 -6.26 -2.46
N LEU A 173 -4.23 -6.78 -2.18
CA LEU A 173 -4.51 -8.22 -2.20
C LEU A 173 -4.47 -8.81 -3.61
N GLY A 174 -4.79 -8.04 -4.66
CA GLY A 174 -4.69 -8.49 -6.05
C GLY A 174 -3.27 -8.49 -6.64
N MET A 175 -2.28 -8.03 -5.89
CA MET A 175 -0.86 -8.10 -6.30
C MET A 175 -0.16 -9.39 -5.84
N GLU A 176 -0.82 -10.21 -5.04
CA GLU A 176 -0.29 -11.49 -4.51
C GLU A 176 -0.71 -12.71 -5.36
N GLU A 177 -1.55 -12.54 -6.39
CA GLU A 177 -1.90 -13.55 -7.40
C GLU A 177 -1.08 -13.35 -8.70
#